data_3d53ac48e60ced310c86e29755293631
#
_entry.id   3d53ac48e60ced310c86e29755293631
#
_cell.length_a   1.000
_cell.length_b   1.000
_cell.length_c   1.000
_cell.angle_alpha   90.00
_cell.angle_beta   90.00
_cell.angle_gamma   90.00
#
_symmetry.space_group_name_H-M   'P 1'
#
loop_
_entity.id
_entity.type
_entity.pdbx_description
1 polymer ?
#
loop_
_entity_poly.entity_id
_entity_poly.type
_entity_poly.pdbx_seq_one_letter_code
_entity_poly.pdbx_strand_id
1 'polypeptide(L)'
;RVGDDLFQWTTTDFSQRDNVMVRGDVDAATYFHDSAVSLFARMKLDELSVLKYTDAGVNLYGNAILAGNALITQNPGAVAGFLRATNRAIQE
;
A
#
# COMPACT_ATOMS: atom_id res chain seq x y z
N ARG A 1 -0.70 25.07 0.70
CA ARG A 1 -1.07 24.03 -0.29
C ARG A 1 -0.12 24.09 -1.48
N VAL A 2 0.36 22.94 -1.91
CA VAL A 2 1.28 22.82 -3.03
C VAL A 2 0.50 22.40 -4.26
N GLY A 3 0.70 23.08 -5.39
CA GLY A 3 0.04 22.74 -6.66
C GLY A 3 0.67 21.53 -7.33
N ASP A 4 -0.14 20.80 -8.10
CA ASP A 4 0.30 19.57 -8.80
C ASP A 4 1.35 19.86 -9.87
N ASP A 5 1.41 21.10 -10.37
CA ASP A 5 2.35 21.55 -11.38
C ASP A 5 3.80 21.70 -10.84
N LEU A 6 3.97 21.65 -9.51
CA LEU A 6 5.29 21.69 -8.89
C LEU A 6 5.99 20.33 -8.84
N PHE A 7 5.29 19.26 -9.24
CA PHE A 7 5.82 17.91 -9.26
C PHE A 7 5.87 17.38 -10.68
N GLN A 8 6.91 16.65 -10.97
CA GLN A 8 7.00 15.89 -12.21
C GLN A 8 6.56 14.45 -11.91
N TRP A 9 5.36 14.09 -12.37
CA TRP A 9 4.80 12.76 -12.14
C TRP A 9 5.39 11.75 -13.11
N THR A 10 5.82 10.63 -12.57
CA THR A 10 6.35 9.50 -13.35
C THR A 10 5.48 8.29 -13.10
N THR A 11 4.96 7.71 -14.18
CA THR A 11 4.19 6.46 -14.11
C THR A 11 5.14 5.28 -14.26
N THR A 12 5.02 4.31 -13.36
CA THR A 12 5.81 3.08 -13.42
C THR A 12 4.94 1.89 -13.04
N ASP A 13 5.37 0.71 -13.44
CA ASP A 13 4.75 -0.54 -13.05
C ASP A 13 5.00 -0.79 -11.55
N PHE A 14 4.04 -1.40 -10.85
CA PHE A 14 4.19 -1.75 -9.44
C PHE A 14 5.44 -2.59 -9.17
N SER A 15 5.79 -3.48 -10.08
CA SER A 15 6.97 -4.33 -9.95
C SER A 15 8.28 -3.56 -9.97
N GLN A 16 8.28 -2.33 -10.49
CA GLN A 16 9.48 -1.48 -10.62
C GLN A 16 9.55 -0.36 -9.59
N ARG A 17 8.53 -0.20 -8.76
CA ARG A 17 8.46 0.93 -7.82
C ARG A 17 9.65 0.96 -6.85
N ASP A 18 9.99 -0.17 -6.24
CA ASP A 18 11.14 -0.25 -5.35
C ASP A 18 12.44 0.03 -6.10
N ASN A 19 12.58 -0.48 -7.32
CA ASN A 19 13.78 -0.29 -8.11
C ASN A 19 14.03 1.18 -8.43
N VAL A 20 13.01 1.92 -8.83
CA VAL A 20 13.19 3.35 -9.17
C VAL A 20 13.49 4.20 -7.93
N MET A 21 12.96 3.81 -6.77
CA MET A 21 13.30 4.46 -5.50
C MET A 21 14.74 4.17 -5.09
N VAL A 22 15.15 2.91 -5.15
CA VAL A 22 16.50 2.49 -4.74
C VAL A 22 17.57 3.11 -5.65
N ARG A 23 17.31 3.19 -6.95
CA ARG A 23 18.24 3.81 -7.90
C ARG A 23 18.28 5.33 -7.83
N GLY A 24 17.30 5.96 -7.18
CA GLY A 24 17.20 7.40 -7.14
C GLY A 24 16.62 8.03 -8.41
N ASP A 25 15.93 7.24 -9.23
CA ASP A 25 15.28 7.75 -10.45
C ASP A 25 14.11 8.67 -10.12
N VAL A 26 13.54 8.54 -8.93
CA VAL A 26 12.49 9.40 -8.39
C VAL A 26 12.88 9.87 -6.99
N ASP A 27 12.38 11.03 -6.60
CA ASP A 27 12.65 11.61 -5.27
C ASP A 27 11.68 11.12 -4.22
N ALA A 28 10.49 10.69 -4.62
CA ALA A 28 9.46 10.20 -3.74
C ALA A 28 8.56 9.21 -4.46
N ALA A 29 7.89 8.35 -3.72
CA ALA A 29 6.93 7.41 -4.25
C ALA A 29 5.82 7.17 -3.24
N THR A 30 4.63 6.82 -3.75
CA THR A 30 3.50 6.48 -2.90
C THR A 30 3.48 4.98 -2.66
N TYR A 31 3.17 4.60 -1.43
CA TYR A 31 3.11 3.20 -0.98
C TYR A 31 1.91 2.99 -0.09
N PHE A 32 1.43 1.77 -0.02
CA PHE A 32 0.67 1.34 1.15
C PHE A 32 1.65 0.97 2.26
N HIS A 33 1.22 1.13 3.50
CA HIS A 33 2.07 0.84 4.66
C HIS A 33 2.63 -0.60 4.61
N ASP A 34 1.79 -1.55 4.25
CA ASP A 34 2.19 -2.96 4.16
C ASP A 34 3.12 -3.24 2.97
N SER A 35 2.99 -2.51 1.87
CA SER A 35 3.85 -2.70 0.70
C SER A 35 5.23 -2.05 0.85
N ALA A 36 5.38 -1.10 1.76
CA ALA A 36 6.65 -0.44 2.00
C ALA A 36 7.69 -1.34 2.68
N VAL A 37 7.28 -2.47 3.24
CA VAL A 37 8.18 -3.42 3.90
C VAL A 37 9.28 -3.91 2.96
N SER A 38 8.96 -4.15 1.70
CA SER A 38 9.96 -4.58 0.71
C SER A 38 11.02 -3.50 0.46
N LEU A 39 10.62 -2.23 0.49
CA LEU A 39 11.55 -1.12 0.34
C LEU A 39 12.47 -0.99 1.55
N PHE A 40 11.93 -1.17 2.76
CA PHE A 40 12.71 -1.11 4.00
C PHE A 40 13.77 -2.21 4.09
N ALA A 41 13.58 -3.30 3.37
CA ALA A 41 14.60 -4.35 3.28
C ALA A 41 15.78 -3.96 2.38
N ARG A 42 15.62 -2.95 1.53
CA ARG A 42 16.59 -2.54 0.52
C ARG A 42 17.23 -1.18 0.80
N MET A 43 16.56 -0.32 1.57
CA MET A 43 17.04 1.01 1.92
C MET A 43 17.07 1.17 3.44
N LYS A 44 18.06 1.87 3.93
CA LYS A 44 18.18 2.15 5.36
C LYS A 44 17.12 3.18 5.78
N LEU A 45 16.68 3.08 7.02
CA LEU A 45 15.67 4.00 7.56
C LEU A 45 16.15 5.45 7.59
N ASP A 46 17.44 5.68 7.71
CA ASP A 46 18.02 7.03 7.70
C ASP A 46 18.09 7.64 6.28
N GLU A 47 17.88 6.82 5.24
CA GLU A 47 17.80 7.28 3.86
C GLU A 47 16.37 7.65 3.45
N LEU A 48 15.38 7.37 4.30
CA LEU A 48 13.96 7.52 3.98
C LEU A 48 13.26 8.43 4.98
N SER A 49 12.32 9.20 4.49
CA SER A 49 11.35 9.91 5.31
C SER A 49 9.96 9.40 4.95
N VAL A 50 9.20 8.99 5.95
CA VAL A 50 7.84 8.47 5.77
C VAL A 50 6.84 9.56 6.13
N LEU A 51 6.05 9.98 5.15
CA LEU A 51 4.98 10.96 5.33
C LEU A 51 3.66 10.20 5.21
N LYS A 52 2.93 10.09 6.30
CA LYS A 52 1.65 9.37 6.32
C LYS A 52 0.53 10.30 5.88
N TYR A 53 -0.37 9.78 5.05
CA TYR A 53 -1.57 10.51 4.65
C TYR A 53 -2.41 10.91 5.87
N THR A 54 -2.47 10.05 6.89
CA THR A 54 -3.22 10.33 8.11
C THR A 54 -2.69 11.55 8.84
N ASP A 55 -1.38 11.79 8.82
CA ASP A 55 -0.77 12.96 9.46
C ASP A 55 -1.17 14.26 8.74
N ALA A 56 -1.53 14.16 7.46
CA ALA A 56 -2.02 15.28 6.67
C ALA A 56 -3.55 15.41 6.68
N GLY A 57 -4.25 14.61 7.49
CA GLY A 57 -5.70 14.62 7.60
C GLY A 57 -6.43 13.80 6.56
N VAL A 58 -5.71 12.99 5.76
CA VAL A 58 -6.31 12.13 4.74
C VAL A 58 -6.46 10.73 5.33
N ASN A 59 -7.67 10.38 5.75
CA ASN A 59 -7.97 9.11 6.39
C ASN A 59 -8.57 8.15 5.36
N LEU A 60 -7.73 7.29 4.79
CA LEU A 60 -8.11 6.29 3.80
C LEU A 60 -7.66 4.91 4.27
N TYR A 61 -8.44 3.91 3.88
CA TYR A 61 -7.98 2.53 4.01
C TYR A 61 -6.83 2.27 3.05
N GLY A 62 -5.92 1.37 3.42
CA GLY A 62 -4.97 0.79 2.52
C GLY A 62 -5.60 -0.34 1.70
N ASN A 63 -4.98 -1.52 1.74
CA ASN A 63 -5.55 -2.69 1.08
C ASN A 63 -6.81 -3.18 1.81
N ALA A 64 -7.73 -3.72 1.05
CA ALA A 64 -8.98 -4.26 1.57
C ALA A 64 -9.35 -5.55 0.84
N ILE A 65 -10.10 -6.41 1.52
CA ILE A 65 -10.66 -7.62 0.92
C ILE A 65 -12.01 -7.27 0.35
N LEU A 66 -12.20 -7.55 -0.93
CA LEU A 66 -13.47 -7.33 -1.62
C LEU A 66 -14.11 -8.68 -1.93
N ALA A 67 -15.40 -8.80 -1.70
CA ALA A 67 -16.18 -9.95 -2.08
C ALA A 67 -17.36 -9.51 -2.93
N GLY A 68 -17.69 -10.28 -3.96
CA GLY A 68 -18.86 -10.00 -4.79
C GLY A 68 -20.16 -10.17 -3.99
N ASN A 69 -21.14 -9.31 -4.26
CA ASN A 69 -22.42 -9.34 -3.56
C ASN A 69 -23.12 -10.69 -3.69
N ALA A 70 -23.03 -11.33 -4.86
CA ALA A 70 -23.62 -12.64 -5.08
C ALA A 70 -23.03 -13.71 -4.14
N LEU A 71 -21.70 -13.69 -3.96
CA LEU A 71 -21.04 -14.62 -3.07
C LEU A 71 -21.43 -14.37 -1.61
N ILE A 72 -21.49 -13.12 -1.19
CA ILE A 72 -21.90 -12.76 0.17
C ILE A 72 -23.32 -13.27 0.47
N THR A 73 -24.22 -13.12 -0.51
CA THR A 73 -25.62 -13.54 -0.36
C THR A 73 -25.78 -15.05 -0.42
N GLN A 74 -25.11 -15.70 -1.38
CA GLN A 74 -25.31 -17.14 -1.65
C GLN A 74 -24.48 -18.03 -0.75
N ASN A 75 -23.30 -17.57 -0.33
CA ASN A 75 -22.41 -18.37 0.49
C ASN A 75 -21.68 -17.51 1.53
N PRO A 76 -22.42 -16.95 2.50
CA PRO A 76 -21.81 -16.12 3.54
C PRO A 76 -20.82 -16.90 4.42
N GLY A 77 -20.99 -18.20 4.54
CA GLY A 77 -20.07 -19.05 5.29
C GLY A 77 -18.68 -19.11 4.67
N ALA A 78 -18.59 -19.13 3.34
CA ALA A 78 -17.32 -19.10 2.64
C ALA A 78 -16.58 -17.76 2.86
N VAL A 79 -17.30 -16.65 2.81
CA VAL A 79 -16.74 -15.33 3.07
C VAL A 79 -16.23 -15.23 4.50
N ALA A 80 -17.02 -15.65 5.47
CA ALA A 80 -16.63 -15.64 6.88
C ALA A 80 -15.41 -16.54 7.13
N GLY A 81 -15.37 -17.72 6.50
CA GLY A 81 -14.24 -18.64 6.59
C GLY A 81 -12.95 -18.04 6.03
N PHE A 82 -13.05 -17.38 4.89
CA PHE A 82 -11.92 -16.70 4.28
C PHE A 82 -11.37 -15.61 5.21
N LEU A 83 -12.24 -14.80 5.80
CA LEU A 83 -11.84 -13.74 6.73
C LEU A 83 -11.17 -14.30 7.98
N ARG A 84 -11.70 -15.41 8.53
CA ARG A 84 -11.09 -16.06 9.69
C ARG A 84 -9.69 -16.58 9.35
N ALA A 85 -9.54 -17.23 8.21
CA ALA A 85 -8.25 -17.76 7.75
C ALA A 85 -7.23 -16.65 7.51
N THR A 86 -7.68 -15.55 6.90
CA THR A 86 -6.82 -14.37 6.66
C THR A 86 -6.36 -13.75 7.98
N ASN A 87 -7.29 -13.56 8.91
CA ASN A 87 -6.97 -13.00 10.23
C ASN A 87 -5.95 -13.87 10.97
N ARG A 88 -6.14 -15.19 10.92
CA ARG A 88 -5.20 -16.14 11.53
C ARG A 88 -3.81 -16.05 10.89
N ALA A 89 -3.75 -15.96 9.58
CA ALA A 89 -2.47 -15.83 8.86
C ALA A 89 -1.73 -14.56 9.23
N ILE A 90 -2.44 -13.45 9.41
CA ILE A 90 -1.84 -12.17 9.81
C ILE A 90 -1.27 -12.27 11.24
N GLN A 91 -1.90 -13.03 12.11
CA GLN A 91 -1.45 -13.17 13.52
C GLN A 91 -0.30 -14.15 13.68
N GLU A 92 -0.08 -15.03 12.73
CA GLU A 92 1.05 -15.96 12.73
C GLU A 92 2.30 -15.35 12.10
#